data_cb83b43b822143bfc2212003a43192cf
#
_entry.id   cb83b43b822143bfc2212003a43192cf
#
_cell.length_a   1.000
_cell.length_b   1.000
_cell.length_c   1.000
_cell.angle_alpha   90.00
_cell.angle_beta   90.00
_cell.angle_gamma   90.00
#
_symmetry.space_group_name_H-M   'P 1'
#
loop_
_entity.id
_entity.type
_entity.pdbx_description
1 polymer ?
#
loop_
_entity_poly.entity_id
_entity_poly.type
_entity_poly.pdbx_seq_one_letter_code
_entity_poly.pdbx_strand_id
1 'polypeptide(L)'
;MTRDTSQNQPQTDIDADTAPTLLELLGWQPFFADQLDEGEMALTPPARVTQVHRNSLHVVGETVDTTIVYPDTEITVGDWILINEAQTKPDRVLDRQSLIKRRGAGHDRHVQMIAANLDTSFIVSSCNRAFNVARIERYIALAFEAGVGPVIVLTKADLCDDVEPFVTAATAISNKVPVVILNALSDAPKRELAQWCKVGQTVAFLGSSGVGKSTLVNALTGSNVDTQGVREADARGRHTTTSRHLHITHDSCAVLDTPGMRELQVTDAA
;
A
#
# COMPACT_ATOMS: atom_id res chain seq x y z
N MET A 1 36.58 -45.32 23.54
CA MET A 1 36.11 -45.32 22.15
C MET A 1 34.77 -44.58 22.12
N THR A 2 34.80 -43.29 21.97
CA THR A 2 33.64 -42.41 21.89
C THR A 2 33.67 -41.79 20.49
N ARG A 3 32.68 -42.12 19.67
CA ARG A 3 32.50 -41.52 18.31
C ARG A 3 31.71 -40.22 18.43
N ASP A 4 32.37 -39.16 18.10
CA ASP A 4 31.78 -37.84 17.87
C ASP A 4 31.15 -37.84 16.49
N THR A 5 29.84 -37.56 16.42
CA THR A 5 29.07 -37.42 15.19
C THR A 5 28.58 -35.95 15.10
N SER A 6 29.48 -35.08 14.66
CA SER A 6 29.12 -33.73 14.25
C SER A 6 28.28 -33.81 12.97
N GLN A 7 26.98 -33.54 13.08
CA GLN A 7 26.12 -33.31 11.93
C GLN A 7 26.33 -31.87 11.44
N ASN A 8 26.96 -31.79 10.27
CA ASN A 8 27.12 -30.57 9.50
C ASN A 8 25.79 -30.24 8.79
N GLN A 9 25.07 -29.24 9.28
CA GLN A 9 23.95 -28.68 8.55
C GLN A 9 24.50 -27.75 7.47
N PRO A 10 24.00 -27.79 6.21
CA PRO A 10 24.38 -26.82 5.23
C PRO A 10 23.76 -25.48 5.58
N GLN A 11 24.57 -24.48 5.95
CA GLN A 11 24.24 -23.08 5.91
C GLN A 11 24.00 -22.72 4.44
N THR A 12 22.77 -22.42 4.11
CA THR A 12 22.46 -21.70 2.86
C THR A 12 22.95 -20.27 3.05
N ASP A 13 24.12 -19.97 2.50
CA ASP A 13 24.59 -18.62 2.29
C ASP A 13 23.59 -17.93 1.34
N ILE A 14 22.78 -17.03 1.91
CA ILE A 14 22.00 -16.08 1.12
C ILE A 14 23.02 -15.05 0.65
N ASP A 15 23.28 -15.01 -0.66
CA ASP A 15 24.09 -14.02 -1.33
C ASP A 15 23.55 -12.62 -1.02
N ALA A 16 24.23 -11.89 -0.14
CA ALA A 16 23.82 -10.60 0.43
C ALA A 16 24.27 -9.39 -0.43
N ASP A 17 24.48 -9.55 -1.75
CA ASP A 17 25.11 -8.49 -2.58
C ASP A 17 24.48 -8.30 -3.96
N THR A 18 23.25 -8.70 -4.17
CA THR A 18 22.54 -8.40 -5.43
C THR A 18 21.50 -7.30 -5.18
N ALA A 19 21.63 -6.17 -5.89
CA ALA A 19 20.61 -5.12 -5.83
C ALA A 19 19.22 -5.69 -6.19
N PRO A 20 18.15 -5.25 -5.53
CA PRO A 20 16.81 -5.77 -5.77
C PRO A 20 16.38 -5.52 -7.21
N THR A 21 15.70 -6.47 -7.80
CA THR A 21 15.12 -6.37 -9.15
C THR A 21 13.96 -5.36 -9.16
N LEU A 22 13.58 -4.89 -10.34
CA LEU A 22 12.43 -4.00 -10.47
C LEU A 22 11.13 -4.67 -10.01
N LEU A 23 10.95 -5.98 -10.27
CA LEU A 23 9.79 -6.72 -9.78
C LEU A 23 9.74 -6.75 -8.26
N GLU A 24 10.86 -7.00 -7.59
CA GLU A 24 10.93 -6.98 -6.12
C GLU A 24 10.63 -5.59 -5.57
N LEU A 25 11.15 -4.53 -6.18
CA LEU A 25 10.82 -3.14 -5.82
C LEU A 25 9.34 -2.82 -6.03
N LEU A 26 8.71 -3.45 -7.03
CA LEU A 26 7.28 -3.37 -7.28
C LEU A 26 6.44 -4.22 -6.31
N GLY A 27 7.05 -5.01 -5.44
CA GLY A 27 6.36 -5.88 -4.48
C GLY A 27 6.13 -7.30 -4.98
N TRP A 28 6.96 -7.82 -5.91
CA TRP A 28 6.92 -9.22 -6.32
C TRP A 28 7.34 -10.14 -5.19
N GLN A 29 6.59 -11.20 -4.98
CA GLN A 29 6.80 -12.16 -3.90
C GLN A 29 6.66 -13.60 -4.43
N PRO A 30 7.17 -14.61 -3.71
CA PRO A 30 7.01 -16.03 -4.08
C PRO A 30 5.56 -16.43 -4.37
N PHE A 31 4.60 -15.89 -3.62
CA PHE A 31 3.17 -16.11 -3.85
C PHE A 31 2.73 -15.84 -5.29
N PHE A 32 3.29 -14.83 -5.94
CA PHE A 32 2.96 -14.52 -7.34
C PHE A 32 3.75 -15.40 -8.29
N ALA A 33 5.01 -15.69 -7.97
CA ALA A 33 5.86 -16.56 -8.78
C ALA A 33 5.31 -18.00 -8.85
N ASP A 34 4.77 -18.51 -7.75
CA ASP A 34 4.19 -19.85 -7.65
C ASP A 34 2.92 -20.05 -8.51
N GLN A 35 2.35 -18.98 -9.05
CA GLN A 35 1.20 -19.02 -9.93
C GLN A 35 1.57 -19.12 -11.42
N LEU A 36 2.84 -19.02 -11.76
CA LEU A 36 3.33 -19.05 -13.13
C LEU A 36 3.73 -20.47 -13.55
N ASP A 37 3.32 -20.84 -14.76
CA ASP A 37 3.78 -22.07 -15.39
C ASP A 37 5.22 -21.92 -15.94
N GLU A 38 5.88 -23.05 -16.18
CA GLU A 38 7.25 -23.08 -16.72
C GLU A 38 7.31 -22.34 -18.08
N GLY A 39 8.15 -21.32 -18.16
CA GLY A 39 8.31 -20.49 -19.37
C GLY A 39 7.28 -19.37 -19.55
N GLU A 40 6.19 -19.33 -18.76
CA GLU A 40 5.16 -18.29 -18.87
C GLU A 40 5.74 -16.89 -18.64
N MET A 41 6.66 -16.76 -17.68
CA MET A 41 7.32 -15.48 -17.38
C MET A 41 8.09 -14.88 -18.58
N ALA A 42 8.59 -15.72 -19.46
CA ALA A 42 9.32 -15.27 -20.66
C ALA A 42 8.37 -14.88 -21.81
N LEU A 43 7.23 -15.55 -21.94
CA LEU A 43 6.26 -15.32 -23.02
C LEU A 43 5.25 -14.21 -22.69
N THR A 44 4.82 -14.17 -21.44
CA THR A 44 3.84 -13.22 -20.91
C THR A 44 4.40 -12.59 -19.62
N PRO A 45 5.32 -11.61 -19.74
CA PRO A 45 6.03 -11.08 -18.58
C PRO A 45 5.05 -10.46 -17.55
N PRO A 46 5.34 -10.64 -16.25
CA PRO A 46 4.55 -10.04 -15.20
C PRO A 46 4.73 -8.52 -15.16
N ALA A 47 3.63 -7.81 -14.96
CA ALA A 47 3.60 -6.39 -14.77
C ALA A 47 2.66 -6.00 -13.63
N ARG A 48 3.06 -5.01 -12.83
CA ARG A 48 2.24 -4.43 -11.77
C ARG A 48 1.39 -3.30 -12.31
N VAL A 49 0.11 -3.28 -11.97
CA VAL A 49 -0.76 -2.14 -12.28
C VAL A 49 -0.42 -0.99 -11.32
N THR A 50 0.23 0.03 -11.85
CA THR A 50 0.69 1.20 -11.06
C THR A 50 -0.32 2.35 -11.07
N GLN A 51 -1.16 2.45 -12.11
CA GLN A 51 -2.21 3.46 -12.18
C GLN A 51 -3.45 2.90 -12.88
N VAL A 52 -4.62 3.35 -12.42
CA VAL A 52 -5.91 3.03 -13.05
C VAL A 52 -6.58 4.32 -13.46
N HIS A 53 -6.89 4.44 -14.74
CA HIS A 53 -7.69 5.49 -15.33
C HIS A 53 -9.06 4.96 -15.77
N ARG A 54 -9.92 5.84 -16.28
CA ARG A 54 -11.29 5.46 -16.65
C ARG A 54 -11.36 4.29 -17.65
N ASN A 55 -10.46 4.28 -18.65
CA ASN A 55 -10.45 3.28 -19.73
C ASN A 55 -9.05 2.73 -20.01
N SER A 56 -8.10 2.89 -19.09
CA SER A 56 -6.73 2.43 -19.29
C SER A 56 -6.03 2.14 -17.96
N LEU A 57 -5.01 1.28 -18.05
CA LEU A 57 -4.14 0.91 -16.96
C LEU A 57 -2.71 1.29 -17.34
N HIS A 58 -1.97 1.88 -16.43
CA HIS A 58 -0.52 1.97 -16.54
C HIS A 58 0.09 0.79 -15.81
N VAL A 59 0.98 0.07 -16.48
CA VAL A 59 1.58 -1.18 -16.00
C VAL A 59 3.09 -1.12 -16.11
N VAL A 60 3.79 -1.62 -15.11
CA VAL A 60 5.25 -1.61 -15.02
C VAL A 60 5.76 -3.00 -14.62
N GLY A 61 6.78 -3.47 -15.29
CA GLY A 61 7.51 -4.73 -15.05
C GLY A 61 8.94 -4.63 -15.54
N GLU A 62 9.73 -5.70 -15.49
CA GLU A 62 11.14 -5.69 -15.92
C GLU A 62 11.31 -5.24 -17.38
N THR A 63 10.43 -5.67 -18.26
CA THR A 63 10.48 -5.38 -19.71
C THR A 63 9.28 -4.57 -20.19
N VAL A 64 8.44 -4.12 -19.28
CA VAL A 64 7.16 -3.46 -19.56
C VAL A 64 7.07 -2.15 -18.80
N ASP A 65 6.81 -1.07 -19.50
CA ASP A 65 6.44 0.24 -18.92
C ASP A 65 5.53 0.93 -19.94
N THR A 66 4.21 0.71 -19.82
CA THR A 66 3.27 1.16 -20.85
C THR A 66 1.87 1.40 -20.30
N THR A 67 1.07 2.10 -21.08
CA THR A 67 -0.36 2.29 -20.81
C THR A 67 -1.17 1.48 -21.81
N ILE A 68 -2.00 0.59 -21.29
CA ILE A 68 -2.88 -0.27 -22.07
C ILE A 68 -4.33 0.18 -21.97
N VAL A 69 -5.11 0.02 -23.05
CA VAL A 69 -6.55 0.29 -23.03
C VAL A 69 -7.26 -0.87 -22.35
N TYR A 70 -7.99 -0.56 -21.29
CA TYR A 70 -8.75 -1.55 -20.53
C TYR A 70 -10.03 -0.93 -19.99
N PRO A 71 -11.18 -1.19 -20.62
CA PRO A 71 -12.46 -0.59 -20.23
C PRO A 71 -13.15 -1.30 -19.07
N ASP A 72 -12.65 -2.47 -18.65
CA ASP A 72 -13.21 -3.27 -17.57
C ASP A 72 -12.84 -2.71 -16.19
N THR A 73 -13.62 -3.06 -15.17
CA THR A 73 -13.44 -2.63 -13.77
C THR A 73 -12.91 -3.75 -12.88
N GLU A 74 -12.55 -4.89 -13.44
CA GLU A 74 -12.08 -6.06 -12.68
C GLU A 74 -10.61 -5.97 -12.25
N ILE A 75 -9.85 -5.01 -12.80
CA ILE A 75 -8.46 -4.75 -12.45
C ILE A 75 -8.37 -3.45 -11.65
N THR A 76 -7.56 -3.46 -10.60
CA THR A 76 -7.31 -2.28 -9.77
C THR A 76 -5.82 -2.02 -9.58
N VAL A 77 -5.48 -0.87 -9.02
CA VAL A 77 -4.08 -0.55 -8.70
C VAL A 77 -3.51 -1.56 -7.71
N GLY A 78 -2.28 -2.00 -7.96
CA GLY A 78 -1.62 -3.04 -7.17
C GLY A 78 -1.83 -4.46 -7.68
N ASP A 79 -2.71 -4.68 -8.64
CA ASP A 79 -2.83 -6.00 -9.26
C ASP A 79 -1.56 -6.39 -10.03
N TRP A 80 -1.26 -7.68 -10.02
CA TRP A 80 -0.29 -8.28 -10.90
C TRP A 80 -1.01 -8.92 -12.09
N ILE A 81 -0.56 -8.60 -13.28
CA ILE A 81 -1.06 -9.16 -14.54
C ILE A 81 0.09 -9.79 -15.32
N LEU A 82 -0.22 -10.79 -16.08
CA LEU A 82 0.63 -11.21 -17.18
C LEU A 82 0.18 -10.43 -18.42
N ILE A 83 1.13 -9.83 -19.12
CA ILE A 83 0.83 -9.04 -20.32
C ILE A 83 1.16 -9.82 -21.58
N ASN A 84 0.31 -9.72 -22.61
CA ASN A 84 0.57 -10.40 -23.87
C ASN A 84 1.85 -9.89 -24.55
N GLU A 85 2.43 -10.68 -25.45
CA GLU A 85 3.68 -10.36 -26.17
C GLU A 85 3.66 -8.98 -26.84
N ALA A 86 2.52 -8.59 -27.40
CA ALA A 86 2.34 -7.27 -28.03
C ALA A 86 2.22 -6.12 -27.04
N GLN A 87 2.20 -6.38 -25.73
CA GLN A 87 2.03 -5.41 -24.64
C GLN A 87 0.79 -4.51 -24.79
N THR A 88 -0.30 -5.04 -25.28
CA THR A 88 -1.52 -4.29 -25.61
C THR A 88 -2.69 -4.57 -24.67
N LYS A 89 -2.67 -5.73 -24.01
CA LYS A 89 -3.75 -6.16 -23.09
C LYS A 89 -3.26 -7.14 -22.05
N PRO A 90 -3.96 -7.24 -20.89
CA PRO A 90 -3.73 -8.32 -19.97
C PRO A 90 -4.06 -9.66 -20.63
N ASP A 91 -3.22 -10.65 -20.41
CA ASP A 91 -3.49 -12.05 -20.77
C ASP A 91 -4.16 -12.77 -19.60
N ARG A 92 -3.61 -12.56 -18.39
CA ARG A 92 -4.12 -13.13 -17.14
C ARG A 92 -3.91 -12.17 -15.98
N VAL A 93 -4.85 -12.14 -15.05
CA VAL A 93 -4.68 -11.48 -13.73
C VAL A 93 -4.30 -12.55 -12.72
N LEU A 94 -3.25 -12.31 -11.94
CA LEU A 94 -2.84 -13.22 -10.89
C LEU A 94 -3.75 -13.12 -9.66
N ASP A 95 -3.84 -14.21 -8.90
CA ASP A 95 -4.58 -14.23 -7.65
C ASP A 95 -4.02 -13.20 -6.67
N ARG A 96 -4.92 -12.57 -5.95
CA ARG A 96 -4.60 -11.49 -5.02
C ARG A 96 -4.34 -12.04 -3.62
N GLN A 97 -3.29 -11.55 -2.95
CA GLN A 97 -3.08 -11.79 -1.52
C GLN A 97 -4.06 -10.98 -0.66
N SER A 98 -4.37 -9.77 -1.09
CA SER A 98 -5.27 -8.86 -0.37
C SER A 98 -6.06 -7.98 -1.35
N LEU A 99 -7.26 -7.54 -0.92
CA LEU A 99 -8.10 -6.67 -1.74
C LEU A 99 -8.92 -5.71 -0.88
N ILE A 100 -8.61 -4.43 -0.96
CA ILE A 100 -9.46 -3.38 -0.41
C ILE A 100 -10.56 -3.05 -1.42
N LYS A 101 -11.80 -3.18 -0.98
CA LYS A 101 -13.00 -2.88 -1.77
C LYS A 101 -13.98 -2.07 -0.94
N ARG A 102 -14.83 -1.29 -1.61
CA ARG A 102 -15.95 -0.60 -0.97
C ARG A 102 -17.24 -0.85 -1.74
N ARG A 103 -18.35 -0.80 -1.08
CA ARG A 103 -19.66 -0.75 -1.74
C ARG A 103 -19.88 0.67 -2.25
N GLY A 104 -20.24 0.82 -3.52
CA GLY A 104 -20.63 2.11 -4.09
C GLY A 104 -21.86 2.68 -3.38
N ALA A 105 -21.93 4.00 -3.27
CA ALA A 105 -23.13 4.69 -2.79
C ALA A 105 -24.22 4.62 -3.87
N GLY A 106 -25.44 4.21 -3.49
CA GLY A 106 -26.60 4.14 -4.40
C GLY A 106 -27.31 2.80 -4.39
N HIS A 107 -28.43 2.71 -5.14
CA HIS A 107 -29.24 1.49 -5.25
C HIS A 107 -28.54 0.37 -6.05
N ASP A 108 -27.61 0.69 -6.91
CA ASP A 108 -26.73 -0.28 -7.60
C ASP A 108 -25.53 -0.59 -6.68
N ARG A 109 -25.56 -1.78 -6.11
CA ARG A 109 -24.53 -2.29 -5.19
C ARG A 109 -23.24 -2.71 -5.93
N HIS A 110 -22.74 -1.88 -6.82
CA HIS A 110 -21.45 -2.17 -7.46
C HIS A 110 -20.32 -2.12 -6.42
N VAL A 111 -19.62 -3.24 -6.29
CA VAL A 111 -18.40 -3.30 -5.48
C VAL A 111 -17.29 -2.61 -6.26
N GLN A 112 -16.76 -1.53 -5.71
CA GLN A 112 -15.62 -0.86 -6.30
C GLN A 112 -14.34 -1.39 -5.65
N MET A 113 -13.45 -1.96 -6.46
CA MET A 113 -12.10 -2.30 -6.04
C MET A 113 -11.26 -1.03 -5.89
N ILE A 114 -10.54 -0.94 -4.78
CA ILE A 114 -9.75 0.25 -4.43
C ILE A 114 -8.28 -0.01 -4.62
N ALA A 115 -7.77 -1.10 -4.06
CA ALA A 115 -6.38 -1.48 -4.11
C ALA A 115 -6.20 -2.98 -3.86
N ALA A 116 -5.22 -3.60 -4.51
CA ALA A 116 -4.89 -5.00 -4.35
C ALA A 116 -3.44 -5.19 -3.90
N ASN A 117 -3.16 -6.34 -3.32
CA ASN A 117 -1.82 -6.81 -2.97
C ASN A 117 -1.05 -5.83 -2.06
N LEU A 118 -1.72 -5.38 -1.01
CA LEU A 118 -1.14 -4.63 0.08
C LEU A 118 -0.74 -5.57 1.21
N ASP A 119 0.46 -5.39 1.76
CA ASP A 119 0.94 -6.11 2.93
C ASP A 119 0.59 -5.35 4.22
N THR A 120 0.80 -4.03 4.22
CA THR A 120 0.58 -3.21 5.42
C THR A 120 -0.24 -1.96 5.11
N SER A 121 -1.16 -1.65 6.01
CA SER A 121 -1.95 -0.44 6.02
C SER A 121 -1.60 0.42 7.23
N PHE A 122 -0.93 1.54 7.02
CA PHE A 122 -0.68 2.54 8.05
C PHE A 122 -1.92 3.38 8.29
N ILE A 123 -2.56 3.18 9.45
CA ILE A 123 -3.74 3.93 9.88
C ILE A 123 -3.26 5.19 10.61
N VAL A 124 -3.25 6.30 9.88
CA VAL A 124 -2.67 7.56 10.35
C VAL A 124 -3.69 8.40 11.08
N SER A 125 -3.34 8.80 12.28
CA SER A 125 -4.07 9.76 13.09
C SER A 125 -3.10 10.79 13.69
N SER A 126 -3.57 12.00 13.96
CA SER A 126 -2.73 13.03 14.58
C SER A 126 -3.05 13.18 16.06
N CYS A 127 -2.02 13.47 16.89
CA CYS A 127 -2.15 13.74 18.31
C CYS A 127 -2.77 15.14 18.55
N ASN A 128 -4.05 15.30 18.19
CA ASN A 128 -4.81 16.54 18.36
C ASN A 128 -6.32 16.26 18.36
N ARG A 129 -7.14 17.30 18.24
CA ARG A 129 -8.61 17.21 18.21
C ARG A 129 -9.18 16.33 17.07
N ALA A 130 -8.38 16.00 16.06
CA ALA A 130 -8.81 15.12 14.97
C ALA A 130 -8.67 13.61 15.31
N PHE A 131 -8.06 13.27 16.45
CA PHE A 131 -7.97 11.90 16.95
C PHE A 131 -9.38 11.34 17.22
N ASN A 132 -9.65 10.13 16.71
CA ASN A 132 -10.96 9.52 16.86
C ASN A 132 -10.82 7.99 16.87
N VAL A 133 -11.06 7.38 18.02
CA VAL A 133 -10.94 5.94 18.25
C VAL A 133 -11.85 5.14 17.32
N ALA A 134 -13.14 5.49 17.23
CA ALA A 134 -14.09 4.78 16.38
C ALA A 134 -13.70 4.77 14.89
N ARG A 135 -13.04 5.85 14.43
CA ARG A 135 -12.50 5.90 13.07
C ARG A 135 -11.30 4.97 12.90
N ILE A 136 -10.40 4.91 13.87
CA ILE A 136 -9.23 4.01 13.84
C ILE A 136 -9.71 2.56 13.86
N GLU A 137 -10.64 2.19 14.75
CA GLU A 137 -11.26 0.85 14.81
C GLU A 137 -11.86 0.44 13.46
N ARG A 138 -12.55 1.36 12.80
CA ARG A 138 -13.15 1.13 11.48
C ARG A 138 -12.10 0.85 10.39
N TYR A 139 -10.98 1.57 10.38
CA TYR A 139 -9.89 1.31 9.45
C TYR A 139 -9.17 0.01 9.77
N ILE A 140 -9.03 -0.36 11.04
CA ILE A 140 -8.48 -1.67 11.46
C ILE A 140 -9.37 -2.81 10.94
N ALA A 141 -10.68 -2.71 11.14
CA ALA A 141 -11.63 -3.71 10.67
C ALA A 141 -11.58 -3.87 9.14
N LEU A 142 -11.52 -2.75 8.40
CA LEU A 142 -11.37 -2.75 6.95
C LEU A 142 -10.07 -3.44 6.50
N ALA A 143 -8.94 -3.16 7.16
CA ALA A 143 -7.66 -3.75 6.83
C ALA A 143 -7.70 -5.27 7.06
N PHE A 144 -8.20 -5.74 8.19
CA PHE A 144 -8.34 -7.17 8.46
C PHE A 144 -9.30 -7.88 7.49
N GLU A 145 -10.44 -7.25 7.14
CA GLU A 145 -11.37 -7.79 6.14
C GLU A 145 -10.70 -7.93 4.76
N ALA A 146 -9.80 -7.03 4.42
CA ALA A 146 -9.06 -7.04 3.16
C ALA A 146 -7.85 -7.99 3.16
N GLY A 147 -7.49 -8.61 4.27
CA GLY A 147 -6.27 -9.43 4.40
C GLY A 147 -4.99 -8.61 4.56
N VAL A 148 -5.08 -7.34 5.00
CA VAL A 148 -3.95 -6.40 5.14
C VAL A 148 -3.60 -6.21 6.61
N GLY A 149 -2.30 -6.22 6.93
CA GLY A 149 -1.82 -5.96 8.30
C GLY A 149 -1.99 -4.48 8.70
N PRO A 150 -2.80 -4.13 9.73
CA PRO A 150 -2.92 -2.75 10.17
C PRO A 150 -1.79 -2.35 11.13
N VAL A 151 -1.34 -1.09 11.03
CA VAL A 151 -0.43 -0.43 11.98
C VAL A 151 -0.97 0.97 12.25
N ILE A 152 -1.15 1.33 13.51
CA ILE A 152 -1.57 2.69 13.89
C ILE A 152 -0.34 3.60 13.90
N VAL A 153 -0.41 4.73 13.19
CA VAL A 153 0.64 5.75 13.15
C VAL A 153 0.11 7.06 13.72
N LEU A 154 0.62 7.44 14.88
CA LEU A 154 0.30 8.70 15.55
C LEU A 154 1.31 9.78 15.12
N THR A 155 0.83 10.78 14.42
CA THR A 155 1.63 11.90 13.89
C THR A 155 1.44 13.17 14.70
N LYS A 156 2.27 14.20 14.40
CA LYS A 156 2.22 15.50 15.05
C LYS A 156 2.45 15.42 16.56
N ALA A 157 3.22 14.43 17.01
CA ALA A 157 3.58 14.27 18.40
C ALA A 157 4.43 15.47 18.91
N ASP A 158 5.18 16.08 18.01
CA ASP A 158 5.99 17.30 18.24
C ASP A 158 5.15 18.56 18.52
N LEU A 159 3.87 18.54 18.18
CA LEU A 159 2.92 19.65 18.40
C LEU A 159 1.97 19.39 19.57
N CYS A 160 2.21 18.33 20.34
CA CYS A 160 1.36 17.91 21.45
C CYS A 160 2.14 17.97 22.76
N ASP A 161 1.58 18.64 23.78
CA ASP A 161 2.19 18.77 25.09
C ASP A 161 2.25 17.42 25.84
N ASP A 162 1.24 16.58 25.63
CA ASP A 162 1.14 15.25 26.23
C ASP A 162 0.55 14.25 25.23
N VAL A 163 1.37 13.31 24.78
CA VAL A 163 1.00 12.26 23.81
C VAL A 163 0.41 11.02 24.48
N GLU A 164 0.61 10.83 25.77
CA GLU A 164 0.25 9.61 26.50
C GLU A 164 -1.25 9.26 26.41
N PRO A 165 -2.19 10.20 26.49
CA PRO A 165 -3.62 9.89 26.31
C PRO A 165 -3.95 9.29 24.94
N PHE A 166 -3.28 9.74 23.87
CA PHE A 166 -3.49 9.22 22.51
C PHE A 166 -2.90 7.82 22.36
N VAL A 167 -1.72 7.59 22.92
CA VAL A 167 -1.06 6.28 22.91
C VAL A 167 -1.89 5.26 23.68
N THR A 168 -2.29 5.58 24.89
CA THR A 168 -3.14 4.71 25.74
C THR A 168 -4.42 4.36 25.01
N ALA A 169 -5.12 5.35 24.44
CA ALA A 169 -6.37 5.12 23.72
C ALA A 169 -6.16 4.27 22.45
N ALA A 170 -5.07 4.50 21.68
CA ALA A 170 -4.78 3.73 20.49
C ALA A 170 -4.40 2.28 20.82
N THR A 171 -3.57 2.06 21.84
CA THR A 171 -3.16 0.73 22.29
C THR A 171 -4.31 -0.08 22.86
N ALA A 172 -5.26 0.59 23.52
CA ALA A 172 -6.46 -0.06 24.07
C ALA A 172 -7.41 -0.63 23.00
N ILE A 173 -7.32 -0.16 21.75
CA ILE A 173 -8.16 -0.68 20.64
C ILE A 173 -7.89 -2.16 20.38
N SER A 174 -6.61 -2.55 20.29
CA SER A 174 -6.23 -3.93 20.04
C SER A 174 -4.77 -4.18 20.45
N ASN A 175 -4.55 -5.25 21.19
CA ASN A 175 -3.20 -5.71 21.55
C ASN A 175 -2.45 -6.39 20.39
N LYS A 176 -3.11 -6.60 19.25
CA LYS A 176 -2.53 -7.21 18.04
C LYS A 176 -2.09 -6.17 17.00
N VAL A 177 -2.44 -4.90 17.19
CA VAL A 177 -2.15 -3.84 16.25
C VAL A 177 -1.03 -2.96 16.81
N PRO A 178 0.13 -2.91 16.15
CA PRO A 178 1.23 -2.05 16.58
C PRO A 178 0.83 -0.56 16.54
N VAL A 179 1.35 0.19 17.50
CA VAL A 179 1.20 1.65 17.57
C VAL A 179 2.58 2.29 17.44
N VAL A 180 2.75 3.17 16.47
CA VAL A 180 3.98 3.94 16.22
C VAL A 180 3.69 5.42 16.39
N ILE A 181 4.58 6.13 17.09
CA ILE A 181 4.48 7.58 17.30
C ILE A 181 5.67 8.22 16.60
N LEU A 182 5.41 9.24 15.79
CA LEU A 182 6.48 9.92 15.07
C LEU A 182 6.13 11.36 14.68
N ASN A 183 7.21 12.14 14.44
CA ASN A 183 7.12 13.39 13.70
C ASN A 183 7.29 13.10 12.20
N ALA A 184 6.27 13.35 11.40
CA ALA A 184 6.28 13.07 9.96
C ALA A 184 7.23 14.00 9.16
N LEU A 185 7.68 15.10 9.74
CA LEU A 185 8.60 16.07 9.12
C LEU A 185 10.08 15.78 9.39
N SER A 186 10.38 14.78 10.21
CA SER A 186 11.75 14.35 10.55
C SER A 186 12.14 13.10 9.76
N ASP A 187 13.33 12.55 10.04
CA ASP A 187 13.78 11.25 9.50
C ASP A 187 13.14 10.05 10.21
N ALA A 188 12.31 10.30 11.23
CA ALA A 188 11.63 9.23 11.97
C ALA A 188 10.78 8.30 11.09
N PRO A 189 10.03 8.74 10.07
CA PRO A 189 9.25 7.84 9.24
C PRO A 189 10.07 6.69 8.64
N LYS A 190 11.24 6.97 8.07
CA LYS A 190 12.11 5.94 7.47
C LYS A 190 12.60 4.93 8.51
N ARG A 191 12.96 5.39 9.70
CA ARG A 191 13.47 4.53 10.77
C ARG A 191 12.38 3.72 11.45
N GLU A 192 11.32 4.39 11.88
CA GLU A 192 10.26 3.77 12.69
C GLU A 192 9.35 2.84 11.88
N LEU A 193 9.19 3.08 10.56
CA LEU A 193 8.37 2.27 9.68
C LEU A 193 9.17 1.21 8.89
N ALA A 194 10.51 1.17 9.04
CA ALA A 194 11.42 0.32 8.28
C ALA A 194 11.05 -1.18 8.32
N GLN A 195 10.55 -1.68 9.46
CA GLN A 195 10.21 -3.09 9.61
C GLN A 195 9.07 -3.55 8.68
N TRP A 196 8.19 -2.64 8.25
CA TRP A 196 7.10 -2.88 7.31
C TRP A 196 7.41 -2.41 5.87
N CYS A 197 8.44 -1.58 5.72
CA CYS A 197 8.84 -1.00 4.44
C CYS A 197 10.08 -1.72 3.88
N LYS A 198 9.97 -3.02 3.65
CA LYS A 198 11.05 -3.84 3.08
C LYS A 198 10.82 -4.05 1.58
N VAL A 199 11.88 -4.39 0.86
CA VAL A 199 11.80 -4.86 -0.54
C VAL A 199 10.79 -6.01 -0.63
N GLY A 200 9.98 -6.02 -1.67
CA GLY A 200 8.90 -6.99 -1.84
C GLY A 200 7.61 -6.67 -1.09
N GLN A 201 7.59 -5.63 -0.23
CA GLN A 201 6.39 -5.23 0.50
C GLN A 201 5.69 -4.05 -0.17
N THR A 202 4.37 -4.01 -0.05
CA THR A 202 3.54 -2.90 -0.51
C THR A 202 2.78 -2.31 0.66
N VAL A 203 2.91 -1.01 0.87
CA VAL A 203 2.27 -0.30 1.98
C VAL A 203 1.30 0.77 1.49
N ALA A 204 0.30 1.09 2.30
CA ALA A 204 -0.64 2.16 2.02
C ALA A 204 -0.97 2.98 3.28
N PHE A 205 -1.47 4.20 3.10
CA PHE A 205 -1.82 5.10 4.19
C PHE A 205 -3.32 5.38 4.23
N LEU A 206 -3.97 5.01 5.33
CA LEU A 206 -5.37 5.30 5.63
C LEU A 206 -5.47 6.41 6.68
N GLY A 207 -6.52 7.18 6.65
CA GLY A 207 -6.75 8.22 7.64
C GLY A 207 -7.44 9.46 7.07
N SER A 208 -7.93 10.35 7.94
CA SER A 208 -8.62 11.58 7.53
C SER A 208 -7.70 12.59 6.83
N SER A 209 -8.30 13.62 6.25
CA SER A 209 -7.51 14.72 5.66
C SER A 209 -6.70 15.46 6.73
N GLY A 210 -5.51 15.92 6.39
CA GLY A 210 -4.68 16.75 7.26
C GLY A 210 -3.92 16.01 8.39
N VAL A 211 -4.03 14.68 8.50
CA VAL A 211 -3.30 13.91 9.54
C VAL A 211 -1.83 13.63 9.20
N GLY A 212 -1.34 14.03 8.02
CA GLY A 212 0.07 13.88 7.65
C GLY A 212 0.40 12.73 6.68
N LYS A 213 -0.61 12.09 6.04
CA LYS A 213 -0.38 10.97 5.09
C LYS A 213 0.56 11.35 3.94
N SER A 214 0.29 12.45 3.22
CA SER A 214 1.14 12.88 2.10
C SER A 214 2.56 13.23 2.56
N THR A 215 2.72 13.73 3.77
CA THR A 215 4.04 13.98 4.37
C THR A 215 4.80 12.67 4.59
N LEU A 216 4.10 11.63 5.08
CA LEU A 216 4.68 10.29 5.27
C LEU A 216 5.04 9.64 3.93
N VAL A 217 4.16 9.74 2.93
CA VAL A 217 4.45 9.27 1.56
C VAL A 217 5.73 9.94 1.04
N ASN A 218 5.82 11.27 1.11
CA ASN A 218 7.01 12.01 0.68
C ASN A 218 8.28 11.61 1.43
N ALA A 219 8.17 11.41 2.74
CA ALA A 219 9.30 10.98 3.56
C ALA A 219 9.83 9.60 3.15
N LEU A 220 8.95 8.67 2.78
CA LEU A 220 9.34 7.32 2.36
C LEU A 220 9.81 7.27 0.90
N THR A 221 9.14 7.98 0.00
CA THR A 221 9.43 7.92 -1.44
C THR A 221 10.53 8.89 -1.89
N GLY A 222 10.87 9.87 -1.06
CA GLY A 222 11.74 10.98 -1.46
C GLY A 222 11.10 11.91 -2.52
N SER A 223 9.82 11.75 -2.79
CA SER A 223 9.06 12.51 -3.78
C SER A 223 8.47 13.79 -3.17
N ASN A 224 8.24 14.80 -4.00
CA ASN A 224 7.43 15.97 -3.62
C ASN A 224 5.98 15.78 -4.11
N VAL A 225 5.28 14.79 -3.57
CA VAL A 225 3.83 14.72 -3.74
C VAL A 225 3.22 15.94 -3.05
N ASP A 226 2.39 16.70 -3.76
CA ASP A 226 1.82 17.95 -3.23
C ASP A 226 1.15 17.73 -1.87
N THR A 227 1.80 18.22 -0.82
CA THR A 227 1.30 18.16 0.56
C THR A 227 0.25 19.24 0.83
N GLN A 228 0.00 20.11 -0.15
CA GLN A 228 -0.98 21.17 -0.01
C GLN A 228 -2.38 20.55 0.01
N GLY A 229 -2.88 20.46 1.23
CA GLY A 229 -4.30 20.24 1.46
C GLY A 229 -5.13 21.13 0.58
N VAL A 230 -6.26 20.59 0.14
CA VAL A 230 -7.35 21.34 -0.47
C VAL A 230 -7.51 22.67 0.27
N ARG A 231 -6.86 23.73 -0.22
CA ARG A 231 -7.31 25.09 0.06
C ARG A 231 -8.61 25.26 -0.70
N GLU A 232 -9.65 25.53 0.05
CA GLU A 232 -10.90 26.09 -0.44
C GLU A 232 -10.60 27.28 -1.36
N ALA A 233 -10.53 27.04 -2.65
CA ALA A 233 -10.74 28.03 -3.69
C ALA A 233 -10.62 27.33 -5.04
N ASP A 234 -11.74 26.72 -5.48
CA ASP A 234 -12.23 27.01 -6.82
C ASP A 234 -13.51 26.23 -7.08
N ALA A 235 -14.60 26.88 -6.74
CA ALA A 235 -15.93 26.56 -7.28
C ALA A 235 -15.97 26.91 -8.78
N ARG A 236 -15.13 26.29 -9.60
CA ARG A 236 -15.23 26.26 -11.06
C ARG A 236 -14.59 24.98 -11.60
N GLY A 237 -15.43 23.95 -11.78
CA GLY A 237 -15.36 22.94 -12.81
C GLY A 237 -13.98 22.48 -13.33
N ARG A 238 -13.06 22.04 -12.47
CA ARG A 238 -11.92 21.24 -12.89
C ARG A 238 -12.01 19.89 -12.18
N HIS A 239 -12.20 18.85 -12.96
CA HIS A 239 -12.13 17.46 -12.51
C HIS A 239 -10.77 17.25 -11.85
N THR A 240 -10.76 17.19 -10.51
CA THR A 240 -9.62 16.70 -9.74
C THR A 240 -9.43 15.25 -10.14
N THR A 241 -8.35 15.00 -10.87
CA THR A 241 -7.93 13.66 -11.28
C THR A 241 -7.67 12.85 -10.03
N THR A 242 -8.59 11.99 -9.65
CA THR A 242 -8.45 11.02 -8.56
C THR A 242 -7.70 9.78 -9.05
N SER A 243 -6.51 9.97 -9.60
CA SER A 243 -5.68 8.86 -10.03
C SER A 243 -5.01 8.20 -8.81
N ARG A 244 -5.04 6.88 -8.77
CA ARG A 244 -4.39 6.06 -7.76
C ARG A 244 -3.02 5.70 -8.29
N HIS A 245 -1.98 5.93 -7.50
CA HIS A 245 -0.60 5.73 -7.92
C HIS A 245 0.14 4.80 -6.98
N LEU A 246 0.86 3.84 -7.55
CA LEU A 246 1.86 3.06 -6.86
C LEU A 246 3.22 3.73 -7.10
N HIS A 247 3.88 4.17 -6.03
CA HIS A 247 5.21 4.75 -6.06
C HIS A 247 6.24 3.69 -5.67
N ILE A 248 7.29 3.58 -6.46
CA ILE A 248 8.43 2.71 -6.16
C ILE A 248 9.42 3.54 -5.36
N THR A 249 9.91 3.00 -4.26
CA THR A 249 11.04 3.57 -3.53
C THR A 249 12.32 2.87 -3.97
N HIS A 250 13.44 3.58 -4.04
CA HIS A 250 14.68 3.00 -4.56
C HIS A 250 15.26 1.87 -3.68
N ASP A 251 15.00 1.92 -2.37
CA ASP A 251 15.69 1.06 -1.41
C ASP A 251 14.76 0.31 -0.46
N SER A 252 13.44 0.35 -0.69
CA SER A 252 12.52 -0.24 0.28
C SER A 252 11.23 -0.80 -0.37
N CYS A 253 10.07 -0.40 0.12
CA CYS A 253 8.76 -0.93 -0.30
C CYS A 253 8.13 -0.16 -1.44
N ALA A 254 7.13 -0.73 -2.07
CA ALA A 254 6.18 0.01 -2.89
C ALA A 254 5.17 0.75 -1.99
N VAL A 255 4.88 2.01 -2.32
CA VAL A 255 3.94 2.86 -1.58
C VAL A 255 2.74 3.18 -2.45
N LEU A 256 1.57 2.78 -2.00
CA LEU A 256 0.33 3.09 -2.70
C LEU A 256 -0.30 4.37 -2.14
N ASP A 257 -0.35 5.42 -2.96
CA ASP A 257 -1.14 6.63 -2.67
C ASP A 257 -2.49 6.55 -3.41
N THR A 258 -3.57 6.46 -2.64
CA THR A 258 -4.92 6.43 -3.20
C THR A 258 -5.77 7.55 -2.58
N PRO A 259 -6.10 8.57 -3.35
CA PRO A 259 -7.06 9.59 -2.92
C PRO A 259 -8.40 9.01 -2.45
N GLY A 260 -8.87 7.93 -3.08
CA GLY A 260 -10.11 7.23 -2.69
C GLY A 260 -10.05 6.52 -1.32
N MET A 261 -8.87 6.19 -0.81
CA MET A 261 -8.71 5.67 0.57
C MET A 261 -8.79 6.77 1.62
N ARG A 262 -8.67 8.04 1.24
CA ARG A 262 -8.91 9.19 2.13
C ARG A 262 -10.37 9.29 2.54
N GLU A 263 -11.27 8.77 1.72
CA GLU A 263 -12.73 8.86 1.84
C GLU A 263 -13.41 7.49 1.95
N LEU A 264 -12.73 6.48 2.53
CA LEU A 264 -13.41 5.29 2.97
C LEU A 264 -14.33 5.68 4.14
N GLN A 265 -15.29 6.54 3.84
CA GLN A 265 -16.48 6.70 4.63
C GLN A 265 -17.23 5.37 4.49
N VAL A 266 -17.12 4.55 5.51
CA VAL A 266 -18.13 3.53 5.72
C VAL A 266 -19.41 4.32 5.86
N THR A 267 -20.25 4.29 4.83
CA THR A 267 -21.62 4.77 4.93
C THR A 267 -22.19 4.12 6.17
N ASP A 268 -22.59 4.96 7.12
CA ASP A 268 -23.26 4.54 8.34
C ASP A 268 -24.34 3.56 7.93
N ALA A 269 -24.17 2.30 8.36
CA ALA A 269 -25.27 1.37 8.38
C ALA A 269 -26.21 1.89 9.48
N ALA A 270 -27.34 2.47 9.07
CA ALA A 270 -28.46 2.76 9.93
C ALA A 270 -29.03 1.48 10.52
#